data_d8745d3be406dd9869d4bae17a7871f2
#
_entry.id   d8745d3be406dd9869d4bae17a7871f2
#
_cell.length_a   1.000
_cell.length_b   1.000
_cell.length_c   1.000
_cell.angle_alpha   90.00
_cell.angle_beta   90.00
_cell.angle_gamma   90.00
#
_symmetry.space_group_name_H-M   'P 1'
#
loop_
_entity.id
_entity.type
_entity.pdbx_description
1 polymer ?
#
loop_
_entity_poly.entity_id
_entity_poly.type
_entity_poly.pdbx_seq_one_letter_code
_entity_poly.pdbx_strand_id
1 'polypeptide(L)'
;PAAMLEVGTGSGLSARYMAEAKHVPLCTLDDGECCEEVVRLLADCPQVDYRCGDVPQLLHRYVEEHGCPDIVHIAFTPYYKEVFEALLPAVSSHTCFFIGSPYATKEKREWWKQVISDPRTGVTFDLYDVGLVFFDKKRVKEHRIVNFL
;
A
#
# COMPACT_ATOMS: atom_id res chain seq x y z
N PRO A 1 -2.44 11.29 -8.09
CA PRO A 1 -1.25 10.43 -8.15
C PRO A 1 -0.87 10.16 -9.60
N ALA A 2 0.43 9.96 -9.87
CA ALA A 2 0.93 9.56 -11.18
C ALA A 2 0.95 8.03 -11.35
N ALA A 3 1.09 7.29 -10.25
CA ALA A 3 1.05 5.82 -10.21
C ALA A 3 0.63 5.31 -8.83
N MET A 4 0.17 4.07 -8.78
CA MET A 4 -0.25 3.39 -7.56
C MET A 4 0.34 1.98 -7.50
N LEU A 5 0.62 1.51 -6.29
CA LEU A 5 1.04 0.14 -6.00
C LEU A 5 0.14 -0.43 -4.90
N GLU A 6 -0.32 -1.66 -5.10
CA GLU A 6 -0.96 -2.47 -4.07
C GLU A 6 -0.14 -3.73 -3.82
N VAL A 7 0.00 -4.12 -2.57
CA VAL A 7 0.58 -5.41 -2.18
C VAL A 7 -0.41 -6.17 -1.31
N GLY A 8 -0.81 -7.35 -1.80
CA GLY A 8 -1.90 -8.15 -1.26
C GLY A 8 -3.19 -7.95 -2.06
N THR A 9 -3.20 -8.39 -3.32
CA THR A 9 -4.34 -8.24 -4.24
C THR A 9 -5.61 -8.90 -3.70
N GLY A 10 -5.47 -10.08 -3.08
CA GLY A 10 -6.60 -10.83 -2.53
C GLY A 10 -7.69 -11.07 -3.58
N SER A 11 -8.91 -10.62 -3.29
CA SER A 11 -10.05 -10.75 -4.22
C SER A 11 -10.00 -9.81 -5.44
N GLY A 12 -9.06 -8.87 -5.48
CA GLY A 12 -8.93 -7.88 -6.55
C GLY A 12 -9.87 -6.69 -6.45
N LEU A 13 -10.78 -6.66 -5.48
CA LEU A 13 -11.80 -5.60 -5.36
C LEU A 13 -11.17 -4.23 -5.10
N SER A 14 -10.18 -4.13 -4.23
CA SER A 14 -9.48 -2.86 -3.96
C SER A 14 -8.75 -2.35 -5.20
N ALA A 15 -8.06 -3.25 -5.93
CA ALA A 15 -7.42 -2.90 -7.20
C ALA A 15 -8.43 -2.39 -8.22
N ARG A 16 -9.59 -3.05 -8.33
CA ARG A 16 -10.68 -2.63 -9.21
C ARG A 16 -11.17 -1.23 -8.87
N TYR A 17 -11.50 -0.97 -7.60
CA TYR A 17 -11.97 0.35 -7.14
C TYR A 17 -10.93 1.45 -7.35
N MET A 18 -9.65 1.18 -7.07
CA MET A 18 -8.58 2.14 -7.32
C MET A 18 -8.44 2.45 -8.81
N ALA A 19 -8.53 1.44 -9.67
CA ALA A 19 -8.46 1.60 -11.12
C ALA A 19 -9.63 2.42 -11.67
N GLU A 20 -10.84 2.21 -11.15
CA GLU A 20 -12.03 2.99 -11.54
C GLU A 20 -11.98 4.43 -11.02
N ALA A 21 -11.47 4.63 -9.80
CA ALA A 21 -11.37 5.95 -9.18
C ALA A 21 -10.30 6.83 -9.84
N LYS A 22 -9.22 6.22 -10.33
CA LYS A 22 -8.07 6.92 -10.93
C LYS A 22 -7.58 6.16 -12.17
N HIS A 23 -7.59 6.81 -13.30
CA HIS A 23 -7.10 6.26 -14.56
C HIS A 23 -5.58 6.46 -14.71
N VAL A 24 -4.83 5.94 -13.73
CA VAL A 24 -3.36 5.96 -13.70
C VAL A 24 -2.82 4.53 -13.59
N PRO A 25 -1.57 4.27 -13.94
CA PRO A 25 -0.97 2.94 -13.77
C PRO A 25 -1.10 2.45 -12.33
N LEU A 26 -1.61 1.24 -12.17
CA LEU A 26 -1.70 0.51 -10.90
C LEU A 26 -1.03 -0.84 -11.06
N CYS A 27 0.02 -1.09 -10.27
CA CYS A 27 0.56 -2.43 -10.12
C CYS A 27 -0.01 -3.06 -8.85
N THR A 28 -0.51 -4.29 -8.93
CA THR A 28 -0.97 -5.04 -7.77
C THR A 28 -0.24 -6.38 -7.69
N LEU A 29 0.38 -6.64 -6.53
CA LEU A 29 1.23 -7.79 -6.28
C LEU A 29 0.54 -8.78 -5.35
N ASP A 30 0.60 -10.07 -5.68
CA ASP A 30 0.09 -11.12 -4.83
C ASP A 30 1.03 -12.32 -4.77
N ASP A 31 0.89 -13.12 -3.72
CA ASP A 31 1.71 -14.30 -3.48
C ASP A 31 1.21 -15.49 -4.29
N GLY A 32 2.13 -16.37 -4.69
CA GLY A 32 1.79 -17.61 -5.37
C GLY A 32 1.36 -17.45 -6.82
N GLU A 33 0.31 -18.16 -7.22
CA GLU A 33 -0.23 -18.17 -8.58
C GLU A 33 -1.36 -17.14 -8.73
N CYS A 34 -1.47 -16.54 -9.92
CA CYS A 34 -2.55 -15.60 -10.20
C CYS A 34 -3.91 -16.30 -10.22
N CYS A 35 -4.87 -15.70 -9.49
CA CYS A 35 -6.23 -16.19 -9.42
C CYS A 35 -7.02 -15.83 -10.68
N GLU A 36 -7.64 -16.81 -11.33
CA GLU A 36 -8.42 -16.59 -12.56
C GLU A 36 -9.59 -15.62 -12.36
N GLU A 37 -10.25 -15.65 -11.21
CA GLU A 37 -11.35 -14.74 -10.88
C GLU A 37 -10.86 -13.30 -10.83
N VAL A 38 -9.67 -13.05 -10.26
CA VAL A 38 -9.06 -11.72 -10.23
C VAL A 38 -8.63 -11.27 -11.61
N VAL A 39 -8.06 -12.16 -12.43
CA VAL A 39 -7.73 -11.88 -13.83
C VAL A 39 -8.97 -11.44 -14.60
N ARG A 40 -10.10 -12.14 -14.44
CA ARG A 40 -11.39 -11.78 -15.07
C ARG A 40 -11.92 -10.45 -14.54
N LEU A 41 -11.85 -10.23 -13.23
CA LEU A 41 -12.31 -8.99 -12.59
C LEU A 41 -11.57 -7.75 -13.12
N LEU A 42 -10.29 -7.88 -13.43
CA LEU A 42 -9.43 -6.79 -13.88
C LEU A 42 -9.25 -6.73 -15.40
N ALA A 43 -9.89 -7.62 -16.16
CA ALA A 43 -9.68 -7.78 -17.60
C ALA A 43 -10.01 -6.51 -18.43
N ASP A 44 -10.94 -5.68 -17.97
CA ASP A 44 -11.35 -4.43 -18.61
C ASP A 44 -10.66 -3.18 -18.01
N CYS A 45 -9.64 -3.39 -17.19
CA CYS A 45 -8.82 -2.33 -16.58
C CYS A 45 -7.39 -2.36 -17.17
N PRO A 46 -7.17 -1.81 -18.37
CA PRO A 46 -5.87 -1.93 -19.06
C PRO A 46 -4.71 -1.25 -18.33
N GLN A 47 -4.99 -0.32 -17.40
CA GLN A 47 -3.99 0.34 -16.57
C GLN A 47 -3.50 -0.51 -15.39
N VAL A 48 -4.13 -1.67 -15.13
CA VAL A 48 -3.76 -2.54 -14.01
C VAL A 48 -2.79 -3.61 -14.47
N ASP A 49 -1.66 -3.69 -13.79
CA ASP A 49 -0.64 -4.73 -13.94
C ASP A 49 -0.72 -5.67 -12.72
N TYR A 50 -1.34 -6.84 -12.90
CA TYR A 50 -1.50 -7.86 -11.86
C TYR A 50 -0.36 -8.86 -11.95
N ARG A 51 0.53 -8.85 -10.94
CA ARG A 51 1.70 -9.73 -10.87
C ARG A 51 1.59 -10.68 -9.68
N CYS A 52 1.87 -11.96 -9.89
CA CYS A 52 1.86 -12.99 -8.87
C CYS A 52 3.20 -13.72 -8.79
N GLY A 53 3.56 -14.21 -7.62
CA GLY A 53 4.80 -14.94 -7.39
C GLY A 53 5.35 -14.71 -5.99
N ASP A 54 6.67 -14.62 -5.88
CA ASP A 54 7.36 -14.25 -4.66
C ASP A 54 7.26 -12.73 -4.45
N VAL A 55 6.45 -12.29 -3.50
CA VAL A 55 6.16 -10.87 -3.27
C VAL A 55 7.41 -10.04 -2.99
N PRO A 56 8.35 -10.44 -2.13
CA PRO A 56 9.60 -9.70 -1.95
C PRO A 56 10.38 -9.48 -3.24
N GLN A 57 10.49 -10.49 -4.10
CA GLN A 57 11.17 -10.38 -5.40
C GLN A 57 10.40 -9.48 -6.38
N LEU A 58 9.08 -9.63 -6.45
CA LEU A 58 8.22 -8.78 -7.28
C LEU A 58 8.31 -7.32 -6.87
N LEU A 59 8.29 -7.04 -5.56
CA LEU A 59 8.43 -5.71 -5.00
C LEU A 59 9.80 -5.10 -5.32
N HIS A 60 10.87 -5.86 -5.13
CA HIS A 60 12.23 -5.40 -5.45
C HIS A 60 12.34 -4.99 -6.91
N ARG A 61 11.86 -5.83 -7.82
CA ARG A 61 11.82 -5.53 -9.26
C ARG A 61 10.99 -4.29 -9.57
N TYR A 62 9.81 -4.15 -8.95
CA TYR A 62 8.97 -2.98 -9.12
C TYR A 62 9.71 -1.69 -8.70
N VAL A 63 10.36 -1.71 -7.54
CA VAL A 63 11.11 -0.54 -7.02
C VAL A 63 12.29 -0.18 -7.92
N GLU A 64 12.99 -1.17 -8.47
CA GLU A 64 14.07 -0.94 -9.44
C GLU A 64 13.55 -0.32 -10.75
N GLU A 65 12.38 -0.77 -11.22
CA GLU A 65 11.78 -0.29 -12.47
C GLU A 65 11.14 1.11 -12.32
N HIS A 66 10.51 1.41 -11.19
CA HIS A 66 9.60 2.55 -11.03
C HIS A 66 9.87 3.46 -9.82
N GLY A 67 10.66 3.01 -8.85
CA GLY A 67 10.79 3.69 -7.55
C GLY A 67 9.54 3.53 -6.69
N CYS A 68 9.29 4.51 -5.79
CA CYS A 68 8.09 4.54 -4.95
C CYS A 68 7.00 5.37 -5.64
N PRO A 69 5.79 4.81 -5.85
CA PRO A 69 4.68 5.56 -6.44
C PRO A 69 4.05 6.53 -5.42
N ASP A 70 3.16 7.39 -5.88
CA ASP A 70 2.48 8.37 -5.02
C ASP A 70 1.54 7.71 -4.00
N ILE A 71 0.89 6.62 -4.38
CA ILE A 71 0.00 5.86 -3.50
C ILE A 71 0.49 4.43 -3.40
N VAL A 72 0.63 3.95 -2.16
CA VAL A 72 0.93 2.56 -1.83
C VAL A 72 -0.17 2.03 -0.92
N HIS A 73 -0.83 0.96 -1.33
CA HIS A 73 -1.78 0.22 -0.51
C HIS A 73 -1.13 -1.07 -0.02
N ILE A 74 -0.76 -1.09 1.26
CA ILE A 74 -0.32 -2.31 1.95
C ILE A 74 -1.58 -2.99 2.48
N ALA A 75 -2.13 -3.89 1.69
CA ALA A 75 -3.38 -4.57 1.97
C ALA A 75 -3.19 -5.76 2.93
N PHE A 76 -3.99 -6.80 2.80
CA PHE A 76 -3.85 -8.01 3.61
C PHE A 76 -2.73 -8.88 3.05
N THR A 77 -1.52 -8.67 3.54
CA THR A 77 -0.31 -9.42 3.17
C THR A 77 0.55 -9.68 4.40
N PRO A 78 1.21 -10.85 4.51
CA PRO A 78 2.17 -11.09 5.58
C PRO A 78 3.46 -10.27 5.44
N TYR A 79 3.71 -9.70 4.26
CA TYR A 79 4.93 -8.94 3.93
C TYR A 79 4.82 -7.43 4.21
N TYR A 80 3.87 -6.99 5.05
CA TYR A 80 3.63 -5.56 5.29
C TYR A 80 4.86 -4.81 5.82
N LYS A 81 5.69 -5.45 6.65
CA LYS A 81 6.94 -4.86 7.18
C LYS A 81 7.97 -4.67 6.07
N GLU A 82 8.18 -5.71 5.27
CA GLU A 82 9.13 -5.72 4.16
C GLU A 82 8.74 -4.69 3.09
N VAL A 83 7.46 -4.59 2.78
CA VAL A 83 6.93 -3.59 1.83
C VAL A 83 7.21 -2.17 2.32
N PHE A 84 6.90 -1.90 3.58
CA PHE A 84 7.15 -0.59 4.19
C PHE A 84 8.63 -0.21 4.14
N GLU A 85 9.52 -1.10 4.58
CA GLU A 85 10.96 -0.84 4.60
C GLU A 85 11.58 -0.72 3.21
N ALA A 86 11.12 -1.53 2.25
CA ALA A 86 11.63 -1.47 0.88
C ALA A 86 11.30 -0.17 0.14
N LEU A 87 10.12 0.39 0.40
CA LEU A 87 9.64 1.61 -0.26
C LEU A 87 10.09 2.89 0.45
N LEU A 88 10.33 2.83 1.75
CA LEU A 88 10.62 4.01 2.58
C LEU A 88 11.80 4.87 2.11
N PRO A 89 12.92 4.31 1.58
CA PRO A 89 14.02 5.11 1.05
C PRO A 89 13.67 5.95 -0.18
N ALA A 90 12.60 5.59 -0.90
CA ALA A 90 12.20 6.22 -2.16
C ALA A 90 10.92 7.07 -2.05
N VAL A 91 10.38 7.27 -0.84
CA VAL A 91 9.19 8.11 -0.64
C VAL A 91 9.49 9.59 -0.91
N SER A 92 8.48 10.29 -1.40
CA SER A 92 8.50 11.75 -1.60
C SER A 92 7.49 12.46 -0.70
N SER A 93 7.46 13.78 -0.73
CA SER A 93 6.44 14.57 -0.03
C SER A 93 5.01 14.34 -0.55
N HIS A 94 4.86 13.73 -1.73
CA HIS A 94 3.58 13.41 -2.35
C HIS A 94 3.13 11.97 -2.09
N THR A 95 4.01 11.15 -1.51
CA THR A 95 3.72 9.74 -1.22
C THR A 95 2.75 9.60 -0.03
N CYS A 96 1.78 8.73 -0.18
CA CYS A 96 0.87 8.32 0.88
C CYS A 96 0.77 6.79 0.92
N PHE A 97 0.95 6.21 2.12
CA PHE A 97 0.71 4.79 2.34
C PHE A 97 -0.65 4.59 3.01
N PHE A 98 -1.41 3.65 2.48
CA PHE A 98 -2.64 3.10 3.06
C PHE A 98 -2.30 1.74 3.66
N ILE A 99 -2.41 1.61 4.96
CA ILE A 99 -2.12 0.36 5.69
C ILE A 99 -3.44 -0.28 6.07
N GLY A 100 -3.80 -1.33 5.36
CA GLY A 100 -5.04 -2.06 5.61
C GLY A 100 -5.02 -2.81 6.93
N SER A 101 -6.11 -2.74 7.69
CA SER A 101 -6.34 -3.48 8.92
C SER A 101 -5.16 -3.45 9.91
N PRO A 102 -4.74 -2.28 10.40
CA PRO A 102 -3.57 -2.17 11.29
C PRO A 102 -3.76 -2.91 12.62
N TYR A 103 -5.00 -3.26 12.97
CA TYR A 103 -5.37 -3.97 14.19
C TYR A 103 -5.70 -5.45 13.98
N ALA A 104 -5.46 -6.01 12.80
CA ALA A 104 -5.81 -7.39 12.47
C ALA A 104 -5.16 -8.44 13.40
N THR A 105 -3.94 -8.19 13.83
CA THR A 105 -3.20 -9.03 14.78
C THR A 105 -2.51 -8.17 15.83
N LYS A 106 -2.14 -8.78 16.97
CA LYS A 106 -1.35 -8.10 18.00
C LYS A 106 -0.01 -7.61 17.44
N GLU A 107 0.65 -8.44 16.65
CA GLU A 107 1.93 -8.10 16.01
C GLU A 107 1.80 -6.90 15.07
N LYS A 108 0.78 -6.88 14.21
CA LYS A 108 0.54 -5.78 13.28
C LYS A 108 0.19 -4.49 14.01
N ARG A 109 -0.56 -4.56 15.11
CA ARG A 109 -0.86 -3.42 15.98
C ARG A 109 0.42 -2.81 16.58
N GLU A 110 1.30 -3.64 17.09
CA GLU A 110 2.58 -3.17 17.66
C GLU A 110 3.46 -2.55 16.58
N TRP A 111 3.50 -3.14 15.39
CA TRP A 111 4.19 -2.57 14.23
C TRP A 111 3.56 -1.23 13.81
N TRP A 112 2.23 -1.11 13.79
CA TRP A 112 1.54 0.15 13.47
C TRP A 112 1.95 1.27 14.44
N LYS A 113 2.04 0.99 15.72
CA LYS A 113 2.56 1.94 16.72
C LYS A 113 4.00 2.38 16.40
N GLN A 114 4.85 1.44 15.96
CA GLN A 114 6.21 1.76 15.53
C GLN A 114 6.22 2.66 14.30
N VAL A 115 5.36 2.43 13.32
CA VAL A 115 5.20 3.28 12.14
C VAL A 115 4.79 4.70 12.53
N ILE A 116 3.83 4.86 13.43
CA ILE A 116 3.37 6.16 13.94
C ILE A 116 4.52 6.94 14.58
N SER A 117 5.36 6.29 15.36
CA SER A 117 6.50 6.92 16.06
C SER A 117 7.79 6.96 15.27
N ASP A 118 7.83 6.36 14.08
CA ASP A 118 9.04 6.33 13.23
C ASP A 118 9.41 7.76 12.78
N PRO A 119 10.64 8.21 13.01
CA PRO A 119 11.08 9.56 12.61
C PRO A 119 11.08 9.77 11.08
N ARG A 120 11.04 8.70 10.30
CA ARG A 120 10.97 8.73 8.83
C ARG A 120 9.57 9.01 8.31
N THR A 121 8.52 8.83 9.13
CA THR A 121 7.13 9.16 8.79
C THR A 121 6.76 10.58 9.20
N GLY A 122 5.79 11.15 8.53
CA GLY A 122 5.22 12.47 8.85
C GLY A 122 3.89 12.36 9.59
N VAL A 123 2.86 12.99 9.04
CA VAL A 123 1.50 12.92 9.60
C VAL A 123 0.92 11.54 9.38
N THR A 124 0.28 10.99 10.42
CA THR A 124 -0.44 9.72 10.34
C THR A 124 -1.88 9.89 10.80
N PHE A 125 -2.79 9.16 10.15
CA PHE A 125 -4.19 9.07 10.55
C PHE A 125 -4.54 7.62 10.83
N ASP A 126 -5.27 7.41 11.92
CA ASP A 126 -5.85 6.13 12.28
C ASP A 126 -7.36 6.19 12.09
N LEU A 127 -7.85 5.40 11.14
CA LEU A 127 -9.26 5.27 10.79
C LEU A 127 -9.82 3.91 11.22
N TYR A 128 -9.13 3.21 12.11
CA TYR A 128 -9.40 1.87 12.61
C TYR A 128 -9.16 0.75 11.57
N ASP A 129 -9.90 0.74 10.47
CA ASP A 129 -9.75 -0.27 9.40
C ASP A 129 -8.60 0.03 8.45
N VAL A 130 -8.14 1.27 8.43
CA VAL A 130 -7.01 1.72 7.63
C VAL A 130 -6.18 2.77 8.36
N GLY A 131 -4.87 2.62 8.29
CA GLY A 131 -3.91 3.66 8.68
C GLY A 131 -3.40 4.42 7.46
N LEU A 132 -3.30 5.74 7.57
CA LEU A 132 -2.71 6.58 6.54
C LEU A 132 -1.37 7.13 7.02
N VAL A 133 -0.36 7.10 6.15
CA VAL A 133 0.98 7.63 6.44
C VAL A 133 1.39 8.59 5.34
N PHE A 134 1.69 9.82 5.72
CA PHE A 134 2.22 10.85 4.84
C PHE A 134 3.70 11.13 5.16
N PHE A 135 4.46 11.58 4.18
CA PHE A 135 5.92 11.73 4.27
C PHE A 135 6.39 13.18 4.06
N ASP A 136 5.50 14.16 4.07
CA ASP A 136 5.86 15.57 3.94
C ASP A 136 6.64 16.04 5.19
N LYS A 137 7.94 16.18 5.06
CA LYS A 137 8.86 16.62 6.12
C LYS A 137 8.73 18.09 6.49
N LYS A 138 8.03 18.90 5.69
CA LYS A 138 7.77 20.31 5.99
C LYS A 138 6.65 20.48 7.00
N ARG A 139 5.83 19.46 7.22
CA ARG A 139 4.77 19.46 8.22
C ARG A 139 5.27 18.92 9.55
N VAL A 140 4.71 19.46 10.63
CA VAL A 140 4.94 18.93 11.97
C VAL A 140 4.41 17.50 12.04
N LYS A 141 5.23 16.59 12.59
CA LYS A 141 4.81 15.20 12.80
C LYS A 141 3.61 15.17 13.77
N GLU A 142 2.55 14.52 13.34
CA GLU A 142 1.28 14.46 14.07
C GLU A 142 0.61 13.12 13.85
N HIS A 143 -0.05 12.61 14.87
CA HIS A 143 -0.91 11.43 14.77
C HIS A 143 -2.34 11.80 15.15
N ARG A 144 -3.30 11.45 14.32
CA ARG A 144 -4.73 11.70 14.54
C ARG A 144 -5.54 10.43 14.43
N ILE A 145 -6.40 10.21 15.43
CA ILE A 145 -7.40 9.16 15.41
C ILE A 145 -8.71 9.79 14.92
N VAL A 146 -9.29 9.21 13.87
CA VAL A 146 -10.56 9.66 13.29
C VAL A 146 -11.61 8.58 13.57
N ASN A 147 -12.53 8.88 14.46
CA ASN A 147 -13.68 8.03 14.77
C ASN A 147 -14.88 8.48 13.94
N PHE A 148 -15.43 7.54 13.18
CA PHE A 148 -16.73 7.73 12.52
C PHE A 148 -17.81 7.27 13.52
N LEU A 149 -18.54 8.19 14.10
CA LEU A 149 -19.71 7.93 14.95
C LEU A 149 -20.94 7.66 14.09
#